data_4ac7df60b19a05a3b4454505b3e798d6
#
_entry.id   4ac7df60b19a05a3b4454505b3e798d6
#
_cell.length_a   1.000
_cell.length_b   1.000
_cell.length_c   1.000
_cell.angle_alpha   90.00
_cell.angle_beta   90.00
_cell.angle_gamma   90.00
#
_symmetry.space_group_name_H-M   'P 1'
#
loop_
_entity.id
_entity.type
_entity.pdbx_description
1 polymer ?
#
loop_
_entity_poly.entity_id
_entity_poly.type
_entity_poly.pdbx_seq_one_letter_code
_entity_poly.pdbx_strand_id
1 'polypeptide(L)'
;MTPVRILFVAAALVLLGVTGCQAGVSGQPEPEDDAFVVKDGSGLRFRPVLTEVPPGPATGSATNRQSTDPAEQQAAAAALDCSSGQDPLEGRDDPALPLVSCDRVQGTKYVLGPAFLTGAEVSKARAHVDPQQGRSIIDLTFTAAGGRTWADWTTGNVGKQVAVVLKSRVLTAPMIQSAITGGAAQITGKYTLPEARQLARDIAGG
;
A
#
# COMPACT_ATOMS: atom_id res chain seq x y z
N MET A 1 69.22 -41.47 38.28
CA MET A 1 69.75 -40.90 37.01
C MET A 1 69.59 -41.98 35.95
N THR A 2 68.50 -41.98 35.24
CA THR A 2 68.19 -43.00 34.21
C THR A 2 67.74 -42.29 32.92
N PRO A 3 68.34 -42.58 31.78
CA PRO A 3 68.04 -41.94 30.53
C PRO A 3 66.81 -42.63 29.86
N VAL A 4 65.89 -41.81 29.43
CA VAL A 4 64.68 -42.19 28.70
C VAL A 4 65.06 -42.49 27.24
N ARG A 5 64.69 -43.63 26.79
CA ARG A 5 64.85 -44.09 25.38
C ARG A 5 63.64 -43.56 24.57
N ILE A 6 63.92 -42.79 23.52
CA ILE A 6 62.97 -42.36 22.55
C ILE A 6 62.79 -43.46 21.49
N LEU A 7 61.53 -43.93 21.34
CA LEU A 7 61.15 -44.85 20.27
C LEU A 7 60.43 -44.05 19.20
N PHE A 8 60.99 -43.98 18.01
CA PHE A 8 60.33 -43.50 16.82
C PHE A 8 59.43 -44.59 16.25
N VAL A 9 58.11 -44.30 16.22
CA VAL A 9 57.15 -45.10 15.46
C VAL A 9 56.79 -44.34 14.24
N ALA A 10 57.14 -44.79 13.08
CA ALA A 10 56.72 -44.29 11.78
C ALA A 10 55.28 -44.76 11.54
N ALA A 11 54.34 -43.82 11.51
CA ALA A 11 52.98 -44.07 11.11
C ALA A 11 52.75 -43.62 9.66
N ALA A 12 52.40 -44.57 8.81
CA ALA A 12 52.07 -44.34 7.41
C ALA A 12 50.76 -43.55 7.29
N LEU A 13 50.78 -42.44 6.58
CA LEU A 13 49.59 -41.69 6.20
C LEU A 13 48.83 -42.39 5.09
N VAL A 14 47.67 -42.94 5.42
CA VAL A 14 46.67 -43.37 4.42
C VAL A 14 45.77 -42.15 4.16
N LEU A 15 45.93 -41.53 2.99
CA LEU A 15 45.04 -40.50 2.47
C LEU A 15 43.74 -41.18 1.99
N LEU A 16 42.72 -41.19 2.86
CA LEU A 16 41.34 -41.46 2.47
C LEU A 16 40.74 -40.17 1.97
N GLY A 17 40.58 -40.06 0.65
CA GLY A 17 39.81 -38.97 0.02
C GLY A 17 38.35 -39.06 0.42
N VAL A 18 37.93 -38.13 1.29
CA VAL A 18 36.50 -37.88 1.56
C VAL A 18 36.00 -36.98 0.46
N THR A 19 35.39 -37.56 -0.57
CA THR A 19 34.50 -36.81 -1.47
C THR A 19 33.26 -36.39 -0.68
N GLY A 20 33.34 -35.23 -0.06
CA GLY A 20 32.19 -34.60 0.54
C GLY A 20 31.21 -34.21 -0.56
N CYS A 21 30.11 -34.96 -0.69
CA CYS A 21 28.91 -34.44 -1.34
C CYS A 21 28.45 -33.20 -0.56
N GLN A 22 28.77 -32.03 -1.06
CA GLN A 22 28.06 -30.84 -0.66
C GLN A 22 26.61 -31.06 -1.10
N ALA A 23 25.74 -31.44 -0.16
CA ALA A 23 24.32 -31.30 -0.33
C ALA A 23 24.07 -29.79 -0.58
N GLY A 24 23.74 -29.47 -1.82
CA GLY A 24 23.32 -28.15 -2.17
C GLY A 24 22.17 -27.78 -1.21
N VAL A 25 22.38 -26.76 -0.40
CA VAL A 25 21.30 -26.10 0.29
C VAL A 25 20.40 -25.63 -0.83
N SER A 26 19.29 -26.35 -1.03
CA SER A 26 18.20 -25.90 -1.87
C SER A 26 17.79 -24.54 -1.33
N GLY A 27 18.12 -23.49 -2.10
CA GLY A 27 17.77 -22.12 -1.74
C GLY A 27 16.29 -22.10 -1.38
N GLN A 28 15.99 -21.63 -0.19
CA GLN A 28 14.65 -21.13 0.06
C GLN A 28 14.33 -20.23 -1.12
N PRO A 29 13.14 -20.38 -1.75
CA PRO A 29 12.74 -19.41 -2.76
C PRO A 29 12.85 -18.04 -2.10
N GLU A 30 13.72 -17.19 -2.63
CA GLU A 30 13.72 -15.79 -2.26
C GLU A 30 12.27 -15.33 -2.41
N PRO A 31 11.71 -14.57 -1.45
CA PRO A 31 10.36 -14.07 -1.59
C PRO A 31 10.34 -13.33 -2.92
N GLU A 32 9.52 -13.82 -3.87
CA GLU A 32 9.32 -13.17 -5.16
C GLU A 32 9.13 -11.68 -4.88
N ASP A 33 9.88 -10.85 -5.59
CA ASP A 33 9.86 -9.41 -5.37
C ASP A 33 8.46 -8.91 -5.76
N ASP A 34 7.56 -8.86 -4.76
CA ASP A 34 6.15 -8.47 -4.89
C ASP A 34 6.01 -6.97 -5.22
N ALA A 35 7.02 -6.39 -5.85
CA ALA A 35 7.06 -5.01 -6.28
C ALA A 35 6.61 -4.90 -7.75
N PHE A 36 5.55 -4.14 -7.96
CA PHE A 36 5.00 -3.84 -9.29
C PHE A 36 5.39 -2.43 -9.70
N VAL A 37 5.96 -2.29 -10.91
CA VAL A 37 6.20 -0.99 -11.53
C VAL A 37 4.86 -0.43 -11.98
N VAL A 38 4.52 0.78 -11.57
CA VAL A 38 3.28 1.44 -11.97
C VAL A 38 3.44 1.92 -13.42
N LYS A 39 2.62 1.37 -14.31
CA LYS A 39 2.57 1.71 -15.74
C LYS A 39 1.41 2.64 -16.06
N ASP A 40 0.27 2.37 -15.44
CA ASP A 40 -0.94 3.17 -15.54
C ASP A 40 -1.55 3.30 -14.14
N GLY A 41 -1.20 4.36 -13.45
CA GLY A 41 -1.75 4.70 -12.14
C GLY A 41 -3.09 5.45 -12.22
N SER A 42 -3.75 5.46 -13.38
CA SER A 42 -4.93 6.31 -13.64
C SER A 42 -6.07 6.13 -12.64
N GLY A 43 -6.19 4.96 -12.01
CA GLY A 43 -7.20 4.69 -10.99
C GLY A 43 -6.86 5.14 -9.57
N LEU A 44 -5.61 5.53 -9.29
CA LEU A 44 -5.15 5.88 -7.94
C LEU A 44 -5.18 7.40 -7.73
N ARG A 45 -5.71 7.84 -6.59
CA ARG A 45 -5.82 9.25 -6.20
C ARG A 45 -5.48 9.43 -4.72
N PHE A 46 -4.85 10.54 -4.38
CA PHE A 46 -4.68 11.00 -3.00
C PHE A 46 -5.48 12.28 -2.82
N ARG A 47 -6.45 12.24 -1.91
CA ARG A 47 -7.43 13.31 -1.71
C ARG A 47 -7.50 13.72 -0.24
N PRO A 48 -7.59 15.02 0.10
CA PRO A 48 -7.88 15.44 1.45
C PRO A 48 -9.27 14.94 1.87
N VAL A 49 -9.41 14.48 3.10
CA VAL A 49 -10.72 14.18 3.69
C VAL A 49 -11.31 15.48 4.21
N LEU A 50 -12.49 15.86 3.72
CA LEU A 50 -13.24 17.02 4.18
C LEU A 50 -14.23 16.64 5.28
N THR A 51 -14.92 15.50 5.12
CA THR A 51 -15.88 14.99 6.09
C THR A 51 -15.90 13.45 6.03
N GLU A 52 -15.97 12.84 7.20
CA GLU A 52 -16.24 11.43 7.37
C GLU A 52 -17.67 11.24 7.87
N VAL A 53 -18.43 10.36 7.21
CA VAL A 53 -19.82 10.04 7.56
C VAL A 53 -19.88 8.56 7.94
N PRO A 54 -20.38 8.24 9.14
CA PRO A 54 -20.48 6.85 9.59
C PRO A 54 -21.27 5.96 8.62
N PRO A 55 -21.05 4.64 8.65
CA PRO A 55 -21.86 3.70 7.88
C PRO A 55 -23.34 3.86 8.18
N GLY A 56 -24.16 3.75 7.15
CA GLY A 56 -25.60 3.84 7.29
C GLY A 56 -26.32 3.56 5.97
N PRO A 57 -27.63 3.29 6.02
CA PRO A 57 -28.40 3.03 4.82
C PRO A 57 -28.35 4.25 3.87
N ALA A 58 -28.49 3.97 2.58
CA ALA A 58 -28.67 5.03 1.60
C ALA A 58 -30.05 5.67 1.78
N THR A 59 -30.07 7.01 1.80
CA THR A 59 -31.30 7.80 1.91
C THR A 59 -31.30 8.92 0.86
N GLY A 60 -32.43 9.08 0.15
CA GLY A 60 -32.51 10.08 -0.91
C GLY A 60 -32.06 9.56 -2.27
N SER A 61 -31.90 10.45 -3.23
CA SER A 61 -31.66 10.13 -4.65
C SER A 61 -30.60 11.02 -5.32
N ALA A 62 -29.71 11.65 -4.54
CA ALA A 62 -28.67 12.48 -5.11
C ALA A 62 -27.67 11.63 -5.91
N THR A 63 -27.36 12.02 -7.13
CA THR A 63 -26.50 11.27 -8.06
C THR A 63 -25.16 11.95 -8.34
N ASN A 64 -25.08 13.30 -8.14
CA ASN A 64 -23.85 14.03 -8.38
C ASN A 64 -22.88 13.90 -7.20
N ARG A 65 -21.95 12.99 -7.31
CA ARG A 65 -20.93 12.72 -6.29
C ARG A 65 -19.69 13.63 -6.40
N GLN A 66 -19.64 14.45 -7.44
CA GLN A 66 -18.49 15.34 -7.70
C GLN A 66 -18.89 16.83 -7.68
N SER A 67 -19.96 17.17 -6.96
CA SER A 67 -20.34 18.56 -6.78
C SER A 67 -19.35 19.34 -5.93
N THR A 68 -19.18 20.61 -6.23
CA THR A 68 -18.44 21.57 -5.39
C THR A 68 -19.32 22.22 -4.33
N ASP A 69 -20.65 22.05 -4.41
CA ASP A 69 -21.60 22.54 -3.43
C ASP A 69 -21.64 21.63 -2.19
N PRO A 70 -21.39 22.15 -0.97
CA PRO A 70 -21.40 21.35 0.25
C PRO A 70 -22.75 20.68 0.56
N ALA A 71 -23.88 21.31 0.22
CA ALA A 71 -25.21 20.74 0.45
C ALA A 71 -25.44 19.55 -0.49
N GLU A 72 -25.05 19.67 -1.76
CA GLU A 72 -25.11 18.54 -2.71
C GLU A 72 -24.15 17.40 -2.31
N GLN A 73 -22.96 17.72 -1.80
CA GLN A 73 -22.03 16.72 -1.28
C GLN A 73 -22.64 15.91 -0.12
N GLN A 74 -23.30 16.60 0.82
CA GLN A 74 -23.99 15.94 1.93
C GLN A 74 -25.15 15.06 1.44
N ALA A 75 -25.95 15.57 0.50
CA ALA A 75 -27.05 14.82 -0.10
C ALA A 75 -26.51 13.58 -0.86
N ALA A 76 -25.42 13.72 -1.59
CA ALA A 76 -24.77 12.61 -2.26
C ALA A 76 -24.22 11.57 -1.26
N ALA A 77 -23.64 11.99 -0.13
CA ALA A 77 -23.19 11.09 0.92
C ALA A 77 -24.35 10.34 1.58
N ALA A 78 -25.49 11.01 1.80
CA ALA A 78 -26.69 10.37 2.32
C ALA A 78 -27.25 9.32 1.34
N ALA A 79 -27.28 9.61 0.04
CA ALA A 79 -27.83 8.76 -1.00
C ALA A 79 -26.89 7.62 -1.45
N LEU A 80 -25.60 7.71 -1.15
CA LEU A 80 -24.61 6.71 -1.62
C LEU A 80 -24.80 5.37 -0.90
N ASP A 81 -25.01 4.30 -1.67
CA ASP A 81 -25.03 2.94 -1.17
C ASP A 81 -23.62 2.34 -1.19
N CYS A 82 -23.11 2.01 -0.01
CA CYS A 82 -21.79 1.41 0.18
C CYS A 82 -21.84 -0.12 0.30
N SER A 83 -22.99 -0.75 0.21
CA SER A 83 -23.14 -2.22 0.31
C SER A 83 -22.59 -2.95 -0.92
N SER A 84 -22.58 -2.31 -2.08
CA SER A 84 -22.03 -2.87 -3.31
C SER A 84 -20.50 -2.91 -3.26
N GLY A 85 -19.92 -4.04 -3.66
CA GLY A 85 -18.45 -4.21 -3.72
C GLY A 85 -17.78 -3.38 -4.82
N GLN A 86 -18.54 -2.87 -5.79
CA GLN A 86 -18.06 -2.09 -6.94
C GLN A 86 -18.63 -0.67 -6.90
N ASP A 87 -17.86 0.27 -7.41
CA ASP A 87 -18.28 1.67 -7.54
C ASP A 87 -18.69 1.94 -8.99
N PRO A 88 -19.87 2.51 -9.27
CA PRO A 88 -20.31 2.80 -10.64
C PRO A 88 -19.39 3.75 -11.43
N LEU A 89 -18.58 4.55 -10.74
CA LEU A 89 -17.59 5.41 -11.38
C LEU A 89 -16.34 4.66 -11.84
N GLU A 90 -15.97 3.57 -11.15
CA GLU A 90 -14.85 2.68 -11.51
C GLU A 90 -13.54 3.42 -11.87
N GLY A 91 -13.23 4.50 -11.15
CA GLY A 91 -12.04 5.33 -11.42
C GLY A 91 -12.23 6.40 -12.48
N ARG A 92 -13.44 6.58 -13.03
CA ARG A 92 -13.78 7.65 -13.99
C ARG A 92 -14.10 8.98 -13.31
N ASP A 93 -13.83 9.10 -12.02
CA ASP A 93 -13.95 10.37 -11.32
C ASP A 93 -12.91 11.38 -11.84
N ASP A 94 -13.35 12.63 -12.02
CA ASP A 94 -12.45 13.73 -12.35
C ASP A 94 -11.57 14.06 -11.13
N PRO A 95 -10.23 13.94 -11.24
CA PRO A 95 -9.34 14.25 -10.14
C PRO A 95 -9.39 15.71 -9.69
N ALA A 96 -9.76 16.64 -10.55
CA ALA A 96 -9.85 18.07 -10.22
C ALA A 96 -11.11 18.45 -9.43
N LEU A 97 -12.09 17.55 -9.34
CA LEU A 97 -13.33 17.77 -8.61
C LEU A 97 -13.34 17.03 -7.26
N PRO A 98 -14.13 17.49 -6.28
CA PRO A 98 -14.43 16.72 -5.07
C PRO A 98 -15.01 15.33 -5.42
N LEU A 99 -15.01 14.43 -4.44
CA LEU A 99 -15.60 13.10 -4.62
C LEU A 99 -16.28 12.65 -3.33
N VAL A 100 -17.54 12.23 -3.43
CA VAL A 100 -18.19 11.45 -2.36
C VAL A 100 -17.98 9.98 -2.64
N SER A 101 -17.37 9.25 -1.70
CA SER A 101 -16.94 7.86 -1.89
C SER A 101 -17.19 7.01 -0.65
N CYS A 102 -17.28 5.70 -0.86
CA CYS A 102 -17.29 4.69 0.21
C CYS A 102 -15.87 4.14 0.46
N ASP A 103 -15.60 3.72 1.69
CA ASP A 103 -14.50 2.80 1.89
C ASP A 103 -14.83 1.39 1.34
N ARG A 104 -13.78 0.57 1.15
CA ARG A 104 -13.95 -0.77 0.55
C ARG A 104 -14.50 -1.81 1.52
N VAL A 105 -14.41 -1.60 2.82
CA VAL A 105 -14.59 -2.66 3.81
C VAL A 105 -15.69 -2.35 4.83
N GLN A 106 -15.72 -1.12 5.34
CA GLN A 106 -16.55 -0.77 6.51
C GLN A 106 -17.83 -0.02 6.14
N GLY A 107 -17.96 0.43 4.89
CA GLY A 107 -19.11 1.22 4.44
C GLY A 107 -19.11 2.66 4.95
N THR A 108 -18.01 3.13 5.55
CA THR A 108 -17.81 4.55 5.88
C THR A 108 -17.84 5.37 4.60
N LYS A 109 -18.54 6.50 4.65
CA LYS A 109 -18.65 7.41 3.52
C LYS A 109 -17.74 8.61 3.76
N TYR A 110 -17.12 9.11 2.70
CA TYR A 110 -16.21 10.24 2.75
C TYR A 110 -16.61 11.31 1.75
N VAL A 111 -16.61 12.55 2.18
CA VAL A 111 -16.55 13.71 1.29
C VAL A 111 -15.07 14.08 1.16
N LEU A 112 -14.55 13.98 -0.04
CA LEU A 112 -13.15 14.17 -0.37
C LEU A 112 -12.98 15.43 -1.22
N GLY A 113 -11.90 16.17 -0.99
CA GLY A 113 -11.50 17.26 -1.85
C GLY A 113 -10.93 16.79 -3.19
N PRO A 114 -10.57 17.72 -4.08
CA PRO A 114 -9.81 17.43 -5.29
C PRO A 114 -8.53 16.63 -4.99
N ALA A 115 -8.11 15.79 -5.92
CA ALA A 115 -6.87 15.06 -5.77
C ALA A 115 -5.67 16.01 -5.89
N PHE A 116 -4.76 15.95 -4.94
CA PHE A 116 -3.51 16.71 -4.98
C PHE A 116 -2.34 15.89 -5.56
N LEU A 117 -2.51 14.57 -5.65
CA LEU A 117 -1.55 13.63 -6.22
C LEU A 117 -2.31 12.45 -6.83
N THR A 118 -1.82 11.95 -7.96
CA THR A 118 -2.41 10.83 -8.69
C THR A 118 -1.44 9.66 -8.80
N GLY A 119 -1.89 8.53 -9.27
CA GLY A 119 -1.02 7.38 -9.48
C GLY A 119 0.04 7.57 -10.55
N ALA A 120 -0.06 8.60 -11.40
CA ALA A 120 1.00 8.96 -12.35
C ALA A 120 2.31 9.36 -11.64
N GLU A 121 2.20 9.85 -10.41
CA GLU A 121 3.36 10.19 -9.57
C GLU A 121 3.84 9.02 -8.68
N VAL A 122 3.27 7.83 -8.82
CA VAL A 122 3.72 6.61 -8.13
C VAL A 122 4.56 5.77 -9.10
N SER A 123 5.76 5.39 -8.69
CA SER A 123 6.67 4.58 -9.52
C SER A 123 6.58 3.09 -9.24
N LYS A 124 6.31 2.70 -7.98
CA LYS A 124 6.21 1.30 -7.56
C LYS A 124 5.14 1.11 -6.49
N ALA A 125 4.51 -0.06 -6.51
CA ALA A 125 3.67 -0.59 -5.44
C ALA A 125 4.21 -1.97 -5.03
N ARG A 126 4.45 -2.20 -3.73
CA ARG A 126 4.99 -3.44 -3.20
C ARG A 126 4.15 -3.95 -2.03
N ALA A 127 3.64 -5.17 -2.16
CA ALA A 127 2.93 -5.83 -1.06
C ALA A 127 3.87 -6.76 -0.31
N HIS A 128 3.87 -6.68 1.02
CA HIS A 128 4.63 -7.58 1.88
C HIS A 128 4.02 -7.67 3.28
N VAL A 129 4.53 -8.56 4.10
CA VAL A 129 4.18 -8.63 5.52
C VAL A 129 5.16 -7.75 6.30
N ASP A 130 4.63 -6.81 7.06
CA ASP A 130 5.42 -6.03 8.02
C ASP A 130 5.99 -6.98 9.09
N PRO A 131 7.32 -7.13 9.19
CA PRO A 131 7.94 -8.07 10.12
C PRO A 131 7.73 -7.69 11.59
N GLN A 132 7.44 -6.43 11.89
CA GLN A 132 7.22 -5.95 13.26
C GLN A 132 5.78 -6.15 13.73
N GLN A 133 4.82 -6.03 12.81
CA GLN A 133 3.40 -6.07 13.14
C GLN A 133 2.69 -7.33 12.64
N GLY A 134 3.34 -8.13 11.78
CA GLY A 134 2.76 -9.35 11.19
C GLY A 134 1.55 -9.07 10.27
N ARG A 135 1.37 -7.83 9.81
CA ARG A 135 0.25 -7.41 8.95
C ARG A 135 0.71 -7.22 7.53
N SER A 136 -0.16 -7.54 6.59
CA SER A 136 0.09 -7.24 5.18
C SER A 136 -0.08 -5.74 4.93
N ILE A 137 0.90 -5.15 4.26
CA ILE A 137 0.97 -3.73 3.93
C ILE A 137 1.36 -3.57 2.47
N ILE A 138 1.09 -2.39 1.92
CA ILE A 138 1.51 -2.03 0.57
C ILE A 138 2.32 -0.74 0.65
N ASP A 139 3.59 -0.82 0.30
CA ASP A 139 4.43 0.35 0.15
C ASP A 139 4.26 0.95 -1.25
N LEU A 140 4.08 2.25 -1.30
CA LEU A 140 4.09 3.05 -2.51
C LEU A 140 5.38 3.87 -2.55
N THR A 141 6.11 3.76 -3.64
CA THR A 141 7.25 4.63 -3.91
C THR A 141 6.83 5.67 -4.93
N PHE A 142 7.03 6.94 -4.62
CA PHE A 142 6.72 8.03 -5.53
C PHE A 142 7.85 8.27 -6.53
N THR A 143 7.52 8.91 -7.63
CA THR A 143 8.51 9.57 -8.49
C THR A 143 9.15 10.74 -7.73
N ALA A 144 10.24 11.29 -8.24
CA ALA A 144 10.88 12.46 -7.61
C ALA A 144 9.92 13.67 -7.50
N ALA A 145 9.05 13.86 -8.49
CA ALA A 145 8.03 14.92 -8.47
C ALA A 145 6.94 14.61 -7.44
N GLY A 146 6.38 13.38 -7.48
CA GLY A 146 5.35 12.95 -6.54
C GLY A 146 5.82 12.98 -5.09
N GLY A 147 7.08 12.58 -4.83
CA GLY A 147 7.67 12.64 -3.49
C GLY A 147 7.74 14.07 -2.93
N ARG A 148 8.05 15.06 -3.77
CA ARG A 148 8.01 16.47 -3.37
C ARG A 148 6.58 16.93 -3.06
N THR A 149 5.65 16.68 -3.98
CA THR A 149 4.22 17.00 -3.78
C THR A 149 3.68 16.38 -2.50
N TRP A 150 4.02 15.12 -2.24
CA TRP A 150 3.61 14.42 -1.02
C TRP A 150 4.21 15.06 0.24
N ALA A 151 5.51 15.37 0.22
CA ALA A 151 6.20 16.00 1.34
C ALA A 151 5.63 17.38 1.66
N ASP A 152 5.41 18.21 0.64
CA ASP A 152 4.85 19.55 0.78
C ASP A 152 3.42 19.49 1.34
N TRP A 153 2.58 18.60 0.79
CA TRP A 153 1.22 18.44 1.25
C TRP A 153 1.15 17.94 2.70
N THR A 154 1.91 16.89 3.05
CA THR A 154 1.91 16.34 4.42
C THR A 154 2.45 17.32 5.44
N THR A 155 3.45 18.14 5.07
CA THR A 155 3.98 19.22 5.93
C THR A 155 2.90 20.26 6.26
N GLY A 156 2.10 20.68 5.29
CA GLY A 156 1.05 21.67 5.49
C GLY A 156 -0.25 21.10 6.08
N ASN A 157 -0.37 19.79 6.24
CA ASN A 157 -1.62 19.14 6.64
C ASN A 157 -1.46 18.13 7.80
N VAL A 158 -0.48 18.36 8.69
CA VAL A 158 -0.36 17.58 9.93
C VAL A 158 -1.65 17.74 10.75
N GLY A 159 -2.15 16.62 11.29
CA GLY A 159 -3.42 16.53 12.00
C GLY A 159 -4.65 16.39 11.11
N LYS A 160 -4.50 16.40 9.77
CA LYS A 160 -5.59 16.14 8.82
C LYS A 160 -5.52 14.71 8.27
N GLN A 161 -6.64 14.23 7.75
CA GLN A 161 -6.72 12.92 7.09
C GLN A 161 -6.47 13.05 5.58
N VAL A 162 -5.80 12.04 5.02
CA VAL A 162 -5.63 11.85 3.58
C VAL A 162 -6.24 10.53 3.15
N ALA A 163 -7.15 10.55 2.19
CA ALA A 163 -7.71 9.35 1.61
C ALA A 163 -6.84 8.86 0.43
N VAL A 164 -6.48 7.58 0.46
CA VAL A 164 -5.95 6.86 -0.70
C VAL A 164 -7.14 6.20 -1.38
N VAL A 165 -7.43 6.60 -2.60
CA VAL A 165 -8.60 6.19 -3.38
C VAL A 165 -8.14 5.38 -4.57
N LEU A 166 -8.71 4.21 -4.80
CA LEU A 166 -8.48 3.38 -5.98
C LEU A 166 -9.81 3.04 -6.65
N LYS A 167 -9.93 3.30 -7.95
CA LYS A 167 -11.14 3.08 -8.75
C LYS A 167 -12.38 3.68 -8.05
N SER A 168 -12.25 4.94 -7.63
CA SER A 168 -13.27 5.76 -6.93
C SER A 168 -13.70 5.24 -5.56
N ARG A 169 -12.99 4.27 -4.95
CA ARG A 169 -13.24 3.76 -3.58
C ARG A 169 -12.06 4.02 -2.66
N VAL A 170 -12.36 4.43 -1.43
CA VAL A 170 -11.34 4.67 -0.40
C VAL A 170 -10.76 3.33 0.07
N LEU A 171 -9.44 3.20 0.01
CA LEU A 171 -8.70 2.06 0.55
C LEU A 171 -8.38 2.27 2.03
N THR A 172 -7.94 3.49 2.36
CA THR A 172 -7.58 3.91 3.70
C THR A 172 -7.61 5.44 3.78
N ALA A 173 -7.85 5.96 4.97
CA ALA A 173 -7.88 7.41 5.22
C ALA A 173 -7.13 7.75 6.51
N PRO A 174 -5.80 7.56 6.58
CA PRO A 174 -5.01 7.82 7.78
C PRO A 174 -4.92 9.31 8.09
N MET A 175 -4.76 9.61 9.38
CA MET A 175 -4.37 10.94 9.86
C MET A 175 -2.86 11.13 9.70
N ILE A 176 -2.44 12.26 9.16
CA ILE A 176 -1.03 12.66 9.05
C ILE A 176 -0.53 13.06 10.44
N GLN A 177 0.33 12.24 11.03
CA GLN A 177 0.90 12.49 12.36
C GLN A 177 2.09 13.45 12.32
N SER A 178 2.84 13.43 11.22
CA SER A 178 4.00 14.28 10.98
C SER A 178 4.26 14.42 9.47
N ALA A 179 5.09 15.38 9.08
CA ALA A 179 5.53 15.50 7.70
C ALA A 179 6.22 14.21 7.21
N ILE A 180 5.87 13.75 6.01
CA ILE A 180 6.40 12.53 5.41
C ILE A 180 7.28 12.90 4.21
N THR A 181 8.59 12.98 4.41
CA THR A 181 9.54 13.48 3.40
C THR A 181 10.33 12.38 2.69
N GLY A 182 10.11 11.11 3.04
CA GLY A 182 10.89 9.98 2.54
C GLY A 182 10.55 9.50 1.11
N GLY A 183 9.69 10.20 0.37
CA GLY A 183 9.32 9.83 -1.01
C GLY A 183 8.51 8.54 -1.13
N ALA A 184 7.89 8.11 -0.04
CA ALA A 184 7.08 6.90 0.02
C ALA A 184 5.83 7.11 0.90
N ALA A 185 4.81 6.28 0.67
CA ALA A 185 3.64 6.16 1.53
C ALA A 185 3.31 4.68 1.74
N GLN A 186 2.60 4.37 2.82
CA GLN A 186 2.20 3.02 3.16
C GLN A 186 0.68 2.91 3.24
N ILE A 187 0.11 1.92 2.55
CA ILE A 187 -1.31 1.56 2.68
C ILE A 187 -1.40 0.44 3.70
N THR A 188 -2.10 0.70 4.78
CA THR A 188 -2.40 -0.27 5.83
C THR A 188 -3.88 -0.60 5.83
N GLY A 189 -4.21 -1.85 6.16
CA GLY A 189 -5.60 -2.32 6.23
C GLY A 189 -5.69 -3.74 6.76
N LYS A 190 -6.90 -4.28 6.79
CA LYS A 190 -7.13 -5.69 7.14
C LYS A 190 -7.07 -6.56 5.88
N TYR A 191 -5.89 -6.66 5.29
CA TYR A 191 -5.65 -7.46 4.09
C TYR A 191 -4.88 -8.73 4.43
N THR A 192 -5.23 -9.83 3.78
CA THR A 192 -4.33 -10.98 3.64
C THR A 192 -3.22 -10.63 2.64
N LEU A 193 -2.10 -11.35 2.65
CA LEU A 193 -1.02 -11.09 1.69
C LEU A 193 -1.45 -11.24 0.21
N PRO A 194 -2.25 -12.27 -0.17
CA PRO A 194 -2.79 -12.35 -1.53
C PRO A 194 -3.66 -11.15 -1.93
N GLU A 195 -4.49 -10.63 -1.02
CA GLU A 195 -5.31 -9.43 -1.28
C GLU A 195 -4.43 -8.17 -1.42
N ALA A 196 -3.42 -8.01 -0.58
CA ALA A 196 -2.46 -6.91 -0.69
C ALA A 196 -1.69 -6.96 -2.01
N ARG A 197 -1.27 -8.16 -2.46
CA ARG A 197 -0.63 -8.37 -3.76
C ARG A 197 -1.56 -8.03 -4.93
N GLN A 198 -2.83 -8.45 -4.85
CA GLN A 198 -3.81 -8.08 -5.88
C GLN A 198 -4.00 -6.57 -5.93
N LEU A 199 -4.13 -5.94 -4.77
CA LEU A 199 -4.29 -4.49 -4.67
C LEU A 199 -3.07 -3.73 -5.20
N ALA A 200 -1.85 -4.22 -4.95
CA ALA A 200 -0.64 -3.64 -5.52
C ALA A 200 -0.58 -3.77 -7.05
N ARG A 201 -1.06 -4.89 -7.63
CA ARG A 201 -1.24 -5.03 -9.09
C ARG A 201 -2.26 -4.05 -9.64
N ASP A 202 -3.43 -3.95 -8.99
CA ASP A 202 -4.49 -3.01 -9.41
C ASP A 202 -3.99 -1.54 -9.40
N ILE A 203 -3.16 -1.18 -8.42
CA ILE A 203 -2.50 0.14 -8.34
C ILE A 203 -1.52 0.33 -9.51
N ALA A 204 -0.82 -0.72 -9.88
CA ALA A 204 0.17 -0.67 -10.97
C ALA A 204 -0.47 -0.63 -12.38
N GLY A 205 -1.79 -0.74 -12.48
CA GLY A 205 -2.51 -0.74 -13.77
C GLY A 205 -2.59 -2.12 -14.39
N GLY A 206 -2.63 -3.17 -13.56
CA GLY A 206 -2.81 -4.58 -13.96
C GLY A 206 -4.27 -5.01 -13.96
#